data_12fa751ceb372898f6b35dda8ac04aa1
#
_entry.id   12fa751ceb372898f6b35dda8ac04aa1
#
_cell.length_a   1.000
_cell.length_b   1.000
_cell.length_c   1.000
_cell.angle_alpha   90.00
_cell.angle_beta   90.00
_cell.angle_gamma   90.00
#
_symmetry.space_group_name_H-M   'P 1'
#
loop_
_entity.id
_entity.type
_entity.pdbx_description
1 polymer ?
#
loop_
_entity_poly.entity_id
_entity_poly.type
_entity_poly.pdbx_seq_one_letter_code
_entity_poly.pdbx_strand_id
1 'polypeptide(L)'
;MQLIGLLRSPFVRRVAISLKYYGIPFEHYPLSAFGEGYPILSAINPVAKLPTLVLDNGDILMDSGLILEYFESQVPVIQKLLPMTANDLASHLKVIGLAMMGADKTVQLAYETQRRPEDKQYGEWIERLTQQIKGAFNALDSEVANNSDWLMGEAISQAAISTAVAWSFNQYALPNVLNKQDFPNLVQFTQSLESLPNFIDTPIE
;
A
#
# COMPACT_ATOMS: atom_id res chain seq x y z
N MET A 1 19.88 -7.52 1.60
CA MET A 1 18.45 -7.70 1.30
C MET A 1 18.01 -6.66 0.28
N GLN A 2 17.17 -7.04 -0.72
CA GLN A 2 16.78 -6.16 -1.82
C GLN A 2 15.26 -6.15 -2.00
N LEU A 3 14.65 -4.96 -1.96
CA LEU A 3 13.23 -4.73 -2.23
C LEU A 3 13.05 -4.33 -3.70
N ILE A 4 12.33 -5.16 -4.44
CA ILE A 4 12.13 -5.00 -5.89
C ILE A 4 10.74 -4.44 -6.17
N GLY A 5 10.67 -3.40 -6.99
CA GLY A 5 9.45 -2.77 -7.47
C GLY A 5 9.51 -1.25 -7.45
N LEU A 6 8.61 -0.61 -8.19
CA LEU A 6 8.50 0.85 -8.24
C LEU A 6 7.73 1.39 -7.03
N LEU A 7 8.18 2.50 -6.45
CA LEU A 7 7.53 3.12 -5.28
C LEU A 7 6.12 3.66 -5.58
N ARG A 8 5.76 3.89 -6.84
CA ARG A 8 4.36 4.16 -7.20
C ARG A 8 3.40 3.00 -6.92
N SER A 9 3.91 1.76 -6.78
CA SER A 9 3.07 0.65 -6.32
C SER A 9 2.76 0.81 -4.84
N PRO A 10 1.48 0.80 -4.43
CA PRO A 10 1.09 0.95 -3.03
C PRO A 10 1.61 -0.21 -2.18
N PHE A 11 1.75 -1.38 -2.77
CA PHE A 11 2.24 -2.58 -2.10
C PHE A 11 3.77 -2.54 -1.89
N VAL A 12 4.53 -1.97 -2.83
CA VAL A 12 5.99 -1.76 -2.67
C VAL A 12 6.24 -0.64 -1.67
N ARG A 13 5.57 0.51 -1.84
CA ARG A 13 5.76 1.69 -1.01
C ARG A 13 5.47 1.43 0.47
N ARG A 14 4.37 0.72 0.78
CA ARG A 14 4.07 0.39 2.18
C ARG A 14 5.14 -0.47 2.82
N VAL A 15 5.75 -1.42 2.09
CA VAL A 15 6.87 -2.23 2.59
C VAL A 15 8.09 -1.34 2.81
N ALA A 16 8.46 -0.50 1.85
CA ALA A 16 9.61 0.40 1.97
C ALA A 16 9.51 1.32 3.19
N ILE A 17 8.35 1.96 3.40
CA ILE A 17 8.10 2.83 4.55
C ILE A 17 8.18 2.03 5.85
N SER A 18 7.54 0.86 5.92
CA SER A 18 7.52 0.03 7.12
C SER A 18 8.93 -0.46 7.50
N LEU A 19 9.73 -0.92 6.53
CA LEU A 19 11.12 -1.32 6.77
C LEU A 19 11.95 -0.18 7.36
N LYS A 20 11.75 1.06 6.88
CA LYS A 20 12.41 2.25 7.46
C LYS A 20 11.99 2.48 8.92
N TYR A 21 10.70 2.32 9.25
CA TYR A 21 10.24 2.43 10.64
C TYR A 21 10.74 1.29 11.54
N TYR A 22 10.91 0.09 11.01
CA TYR A 22 11.56 -1.01 11.72
C TYR A 22 13.07 -0.80 11.90
N GLY A 23 13.68 0.19 11.23
CA GLY A 23 15.13 0.38 11.22
C GLY A 23 15.89 -0.71 10.44
N ILE A 24 15.22 -1.38 9.52
CA ILE A 24 15.77 -2.49 8.72
C ILE A 24 16.32 -1.97 7.39
N PRO A 25 17.64 -2.05 7.16
CA PRO A 25 18.24 -1.57 5.91
C PRO A 25 17.92 -2.49 4.74
N PHE A 26 17.63 -1.91 3.59
CA PHE A 26 17.41 -2.61 2.34
C PHE A 26 17.94 -1.80 1.14
N GLU A 27 18.30 -2.50 0.08
CA GLU A 27 18.57 -1.90 -1.22
C GLU A 27 17.24 -1.85 -2.00
N HIS A 28 16.90 -0.68 -2.55
CA HIS A 28 15.73 -0.55 -3.43
C HIS A 28 16.14 -0.79 -4.88
N TYR A 29 15.48 -1.77 -5.52
CA TYR A 29 15.65 -2.05 -6.95
C TYR A 29 14.36 -1.67 -7.71
N PRO A 30 14.33 -0.49 -8.37
CA PRO A 30 13.13 0.03 -9.04
C PRO A 30 12.87 -0.69 -10.35
N LEU A 31 12.21 -1.84 -10.30
CA LEU A 31 11.88 -2.67 -11.46
C LEU A 31 10.38 -2.64 -11.74
N SER A 32 10.03 -2.48 -13.02
CA SER A 32 8.63 -2.59 -13.48
C SER A 32 8.24 -4.06 -13.69
N ALA A 33 6.98 -4.41 -13.36
CA ALA A 33 6.41 -5.70 -13.72
C ALA A 33 5.95 -5.77 -15.20
N PHE A 34 6.27 -4.76 -16.02
CA PHE A 34 5.84 -4.65 -17.41
C PHE A 34 7.02 -4.29 -18.32
N GLY A 35 6.85 -4.56 -19.62
CA GLY A 35 7.85 -4.25 -20.64
C GLY A 35 9.15 -5.01 -20.36
N GLU A 36 10.27 -4.32 -20.49
CA GLU A 36 11.62 -4.89 -20.31
C GLU A 36 11.89 -5.40 -18.89
N GLY A 37 11.16 -4.92 -17.90
CA GLY A 37 11.30 -5.39 -16.52
C GLY A 37 10.68 -6.76 -16.26
N TYR A 38 9.68 -7.16 -17.05
CA TYR A 38 8.98 -8.43 -16.83
C TYR A 38 9.88 -9.68 -16.96
N PRO A 39 10.72 -9.84 -17.99
CA PRO A 39 11.65 -10.98 -18.07
C PRO A 39 12.63 -11.04 -16.89
N ILE A 40 13.12 -9.87 -16.44
CA ILE A 40 14.05 -9.79 -15.30
C ILE A 40 13.32 -10.22 -14.02
N LEU A 41 12.13 -9.68 -13.79
CA LEU A 41 11.34 -10.00 -12.61
C LEU A 41 10.92 -11.48 -12.58
N SER A 42 10.52 -12.04 -13.73
CA SER A 42 10.12 -13.45 -13.82
C SER A 42 11.27 -14.43 -13.61
N ALA A 43 12.51 -14.02 -13.90
CA ALA A 43 13.70 -14.81 -13.58
C ALA A 43 14.01 -14.84 -12.07
N ILE A 44 13.61 -13.81 -11.34
CA ILE A 44 13.79 -13.71 -9.88
C ILE A 44 12.60 -14.38 -9.17
N ASN A 45 11.39 -13.99 -9.53
CA ASN A 45 10.15 -14.44 -8.90
C ASN A 45 9.25 -15.08 -9.97
N PRO A 46 8.96 -16.40 -9.88
CA PRO A 46 8.21 -17.12 -10.91
C PRO A 46 6.77 -16.59 -11.12
N VAL A 47 6.22 -15.86 -10.15
CA VAL A 47 4.90 -15.21 -10.27
C VAL A 47 5.02 -13.81 -10.88
N ALA A 48 6.24 -13.25 -10.98
CA ALA A 48 6.53 -11.90 -11.47
C ALA A 48 5.67 -10.82 -10.77
N LYS A 49 5.46 -10.96 -9.44
CA LYS A 49 4.58 -10.09 -8.65
C LYS A 49 5.41 -9.11 -7.80
N LEU A 50 4.91 -7.89 -7.64
CA LEU A 50 5.54 -6.85 -6.82
C LEU A 50 4.66 -6.52 -5.59
N PRO A 51 5.26 -6.24 -4.41
CA PRO A 51 6.70 -6.30 -4.12
C PRO A 51 7.26 -7.73 -4.19
N THR A 52 8.50 -7.84 -4.60
CA THR A 52 9.35 -9.00 -4.39
C THR A 52 10.49 -8.59 -3.47
N LEU A 53 10.74 -9.33 -2.41
CA LEU A 53 11.84 -9.10 -1.49
C LEU A 53 12.80 -10.29 -1.54
N VAL A 54 14.07 -10.02 -1.84
CA VAL A 54 15.15 -11.01 -1.80
C VAL A 54 15.93 -10.83 -0.49
N LEU A 55 15.88 -11.82 0.37
CA LEU A 55 16.62 -11.84 1.65
C LEU A 55 18.12 -12.10 1.43
N ASP A 56 18.94 -11.84 2.45
CA ASP A 56 20.40 -12.05 2.37
C ASP A 56 20.80 -13.51 2.21
N ASN A 57 19.95 -14.45 2.64
CA ASN A 57 20.13 -15.89 2.42
C ASN A 57 19.66 -16.39 1.04
N GLY A 58 19.11 -15.48 0.22
CA GLY A 58 18.61 -15.78 -1.12
C GLY A 58 17.12 -16.17 -1.16
N ASP A 59 16.43 -16.32 -0.05
CA ASP A 59 15.00 -16.59 -0.02
C ASP A 59 14.21 -15.41 -0.60
N ILE A 60 13.11 -15.73 -1.29
CA ILE A 60 12.28 -14.74 -1.96
C ILE A 60 10.91 -14.69 -1.28
N LEU A 61 10.57 -13.52 -0.76
CA LEU A 61 9.26 -13.26 -0.21
C LEU A 61 8.44 -12.40 -1.17
N MET A 62 7.16 -12.67 -1.26
CA MET A 62 6.19 -11.88 -2.01
C MET A 62 4.88 -11.79 -1.25
N ASP A 63 4.01 -10.86 -1.72
CA ASP A 63 2.91 -10.27 -1.00
C ASP A 63 3.36 -9.34 0.14
N SER A 64 2.90 -8.10 0.05
CA SER A 64 3.31 -7.07 1.00
C SER A 64 2.88 -7.35 2.44
N GLY A 65 1.77 -8.07 2.62
CA GLY A 65 1.28 -8.48 3.94
C GLY A 65 2.21 -9.51 4.58
N LEU A 66 2.57 -10.55 3.81
CA LEU A 66 3.47 -11.62 4.27
C LEU A 66 4.89 -11.12 4.54
N ILE A 67 5.40 -10.21 3.69
CA ILE A 67 6.70 -9.55 3.93
C ILE A 67 6.66 -8.79 5.25
N LEU A 68 5.61 -8.02 5.52
CA LEU A 68 5.49 -7.25 6.75
C LEU A 68 5.26 -8.14 7.97
N GLU A 69 4.48 -9.21 7.86
CA GLU A 69 4.31 -10.20 8.93
C GLU A 69 5.65 -10.83 9.33
N TYR A 70 6.49 -11.17 8.34
CA TYR A 70 7.82 -11.70 8.58
C TYR A 70 8.68 -10.74 9.44
N PHE A 71 8.73 -9.45 9.10
CA PHE A 71 9.52 -8.49 9.86
C PHE A 71 8.87 -8.09 11.20
N GLU A 72 7.55 -7.96 11.24
CA GLU A 72 6.81 -7.70 12.48
C GLU A 72 7.11 -8.77 13.55
N SER A 73 7.35 -10.02 13.13
CA SER A 73 7.71 -11.12 14.03
C SER A 73 9.13 -11.01 14.61
N GLN A 74 10.03 -10.25 13.96
CA GLN A 74 11.46 -10.20 14.32
C GLN A 74 11.86 -8.93 15.08
N VAL A 75 11.08 -7.85 14.95
CA VAL A 75 11.41 -6.59 15.62
C VAL A 75 11.01 -6.58 17.08
N PRO A 76 11.76 -5.87 17.95
CA PRO A 76 11.37 -5.66 19.34
C PRO A 76 9.98 -5.00 19.45
N VAL A 77 9.28 -5.24 20.54
CA VAL A 77 7.91 -4.73 20.79
C VAL A 77 7.80 -3.21 20.56
N ILE A 78 8.81 -2.45 20.97
CA ILE A 78 8.83 -0.99 20.82
C ILE A 78 8.88 -0.50 19.36
N GLN A 79 9.29 -1.36 18.44
CA GLN A 79 9.38 -1.05 17.00
C GLN A 79 8.21 -1.62 16.20
N LYS A 80 7.30 -2.37 16.85
CA LYS A 80 6.16 -2.98 16.16
C LYS A 80 5.20 -1.92 15.65
N LEU A 81 4.71 -2.14 14.45
CA LEU A 81 3.70 -1.30 13.80
C LEU A 81 2.27 -1.83 14.00
N LEU A 82 2.13 -3.02 14.56
CA LEU A 82 0.86 -3.62 14.95
C LEU A 82 0.71 -3.67 16.48
N PRO A 83 -0.49 -3.44 17.02
CA PRO A 83 -0.72 -3.53 18.45
C PRO A 83 -0.66 -4.97 18.94
N MET A 84 -0.38 -5.12 20.25
CA MET A 84 -0.20 -6.43 20.88
C MET A 84 -1.49 -7.04 21.42
N THR A 85 -2.54 -6.23 21.67
CA THR A 85 -3.81 -6.76 22.17
C THR A 85 -4.68 -7.25 21.02
N ALA A 86 -5.45 -8.31 21.23
CA ALA A 86 -6.31 -8.89 20.18
C ALA A 86 -7.39 -7.91 19.70
N ASN A 87 -7.95 -7.10 20.57
CA ASN A 87 -8.99 -6.14 20.24
C ASN A 87 -8.45 -5.00 19.36
N ASP A 88 -7.31 -4.41 19.77
CA ASP A 88 -6.69 -3.34 19.01
C ASP A 88 -6.19 -3.87 17.65
N LEU A 89 -5.63 -5.08 17.64
CA LEU A 89 -5.18 -5.74 16.42
C LEU A 89 -6.34 -5.92 15.42
N ALA A 90 -7.52 -6.34 15.88
CA ALA A 90 -8.69 -6.49 15.02
C ALA A 90 -9.08 -5.14 14.36
N SER A 91 -9.04 -4.04 15.12
CA SER A 91 -9.32 -2.70 14.63
C SER A 91 -8.29 -2.27 13.58
N HIS A 92 -7.00 -2.50 13.83
CA HIS A 92 -5.92 -2.20 12.88
C HIS A 92 -6.05 -3.02 11.59
N LEU A 93 -6.30 -4.34 11.72
CA LEU A 93 -6.44 -5.24 10.55
C LEU A 93 -7.67 -4.87 9.70
N LYS A 94 -8.77 -4.42 10.31
CA LYS A 94 -9.93 -3.90 9.58
C LYS A 94 -9.53 -2.72 8.69
N VAL A 95 -8.81 -1.73 9.22
CA VAL A 95 -8.36 -0.55 8.48
C VAL A 95 -7.35 -0.94 7.39
N ILE A 96 -6.38 -1.80 7.71
CA ILE A 96 -5.42 -2.32 6.73
C ILE A 96 -6.15 -3.05 5.60
N GLY A 97 -7.15 -3.87 5.91
CA GLY A 97 -7.96 -4.58 4.95
C GLY A 97 -8.68 -3.65 3.98
N LEU A 98 -9.34 -2.60 4.50
CA LEU A 98 -9.99 -1.57 3.67
C LEU A 98 -8.99 -0.86 2.75
N ALA A 99 -7.84 -0.44 3.30
CA ALA A 99 -6.79 0.26 2.55
C ALA A 99 -6.24 -0.61 1.42
N MET A 100 -5.91 -1.88 1.72
CA MET A 100 -5.31 -2.78 0.74
C MET A 100 -6.32 -3.21 -0.34
N MET A 101 -7.59 -3.42 0.03
CA MET A 101 -8.63 -3.69 -0.96
C MET A 101 -8.92 -2.45 -1.82
N GLY A 102 -8.96 -1.25 -1.25
CA GLY A 102 -9.05 0.00 -2.02
C GLY A 102 -7.90 0.14 -3.03
N ALA A 103 -6.67 -0.12 -2.61
CA ALA A 103 -5.51 -0.11 -3.49
C ALA A 103 -5.57 -1.19 -4.57
N ASP A 104 -5.98 -2.43 -4.23
CA ASP A 104 -6.12 -3.54 -5.19
C ASP A 104 -7.17 -3.21 -6.27
N LYS A 105 -8.34 -2.70 -5.86
CA LYS A 105 -9.39 -2.32 -6.83
C LYS A 105 -8.95 -1.12 -7.69
N THR A 106 -8.18 -0.19 -7.14
CA THR A 106 -7.56 0.89 -7.91
C THR A 106 -6.61 0.34 -8.98
N VAL A 107 -5.74 -0.63 -8.64
CA VAL A 107 -4.85 -1.29 -9.61
C VAL A 107 -5.67 -2.00 -10.70
N GLN A 108 -6.69 -2.77 -10.33
CA GLN A 108 -7.54 -3.48 -11.29
C GLN A 108 -8.24 -2.52 -12.24
N LEU A 109 -8.80 -1.42 -11.74
CA LEU A 109 -9.45 -0.40 -12.56
C LEU A 109 -8.46 0.30 -13.50
N ALA A 110 -7.27 0.66 -12.98
CA ALA A 110 -6.21 1.24 -13.81
C ALA A 110 -5.77 0.29 -14.93
N TYR A 111 -5.68 -1.02 -14.67
CA TYR A 111 -5.34 -1.99 -15.71
C TYR A 111 -6.46 -2.14 -16.73
N GLU A 112 -7.71 -2.18 -16.30
CA GLU A 112 -8.87 -2.27 -17.18
C GLU A 112 -8.98 -1.05 -18.10
N THR A 113 -8.75 0.17 -17.58
CA THR A 113 -9.00 1.42 -18.31
C THR A 113 -7.78 1.98 -19.03
N GLN A 114 -6.55 1.66 -18.57
CA GLN A 114 -5.32 2.26 -19.11
C GLN A 114 -4.44 1.27 -19.90
N ARG A 115 -4.64 -0.04 -19.72
CA ARG A 115 -3.84 -1.07 -20.38
C ARG A 115 -4.61 -1.96 -21.33
N ARG A 116 -5.90 -2.19 -21.06
CA ARG A 116 -6.76 -2.93 -21.96
C ARG A 116 -7.19 -2.03 -23.11
N PRO A 117 -7.15 -2.50 -24.39
CA PRO A 117 -7.71 -1.75 -25.50
C PRO A 117 -9.14 -1.31 -25.24
N GLU A 118 -9.51 -0.09 -25.66
CA GLU A 118 -10.79 0.54 -25.34
C GLU A 118 -11.98 -0.31 -25.80
N ASP A 119 -11.88 -0.91 -27.00
CA ASP A 119 -12.87 -1.81 -27.59
C ASP A 119 -13.04 -3.15 -26.86
N LYS A 120 -12.16 -3.43 -25.89
CA LYS A 120 -12.16 -4.66 -25.08
C LYS A 120 -12.39 -4.42 -23.60
N GLN A 121 -12.62 -3.17 -23.20
CA GLN A 121 -12.94 -2.82 -21.82
C GLN A 121 -14.37 -3.25 -21.50
N TYR A 122 -14.58 -3.77 -20.28
CA TYR A 122 -15.90 -4.27 -19.87
C TYR A 122 -16.55 -3.28 -18.89
N GLY A 123 -17.57 -2.55 -19.39
CA GLY A 123 -18.24 -1.48 -18.64
C GLY A 123 -18.80 -1.88 -17.27
N GLU A 124 -19.48 -3.02 -17.18
CA GLU A 124 -20.05 -3.50 -15.90
C GLU A 124 -18.93 -3.81 -14.87
N TRP A 125 -17.76 -4.28 -15.33
CA TRP A 125 -16.63 -4.52 -14.48
C TRP A 125 -16.02 -3.21 -13.98
N ILE A 126 -15.87 -2.22 -14.85
CA ILE A 126 -15.40 -0.88 -14.52
C ILE A 126 -16.31 -0.25 -13.47
N GLU A 127 -17.63 -0.33 -13.66
CA GLU A 127 -18.61 0.18 -12.70
C GLU A 127 -18.48 -0.51 -11.34
N ARG A 128 -18.40 -1.84 -11.33
CA ARG A 128 -18.22 -2.63 -10.10
C ARG A 128 -16.93 -2.25 -9.36
N LEU A 129 -15.82 -2.15 -10.05
CA LEU A 129 -14.54 -1.74 -9.45
C LEU A 129 -14.64 -0.32 -8.87
N THR A 130 -15.27 0.61 -9.60
CA THR A 130 -15.48 1.98 -9.14
C THR A 130 -16.31 2.03 -7.87
N GLN A 131 -17.39 1.23 -7.77
CA GLN A 131 -18.21 1.14 -6.56
C GLN A 131 -17.41 0.56 -5.37
N GLN A 132 -16.59 -0.47 -5.61
CA GLN A 132 -15.74 -1.06 -4.58
C GLN A 132 -14.69 -0.08 -4.07
N ILE A 133 -14.07 0.70 -4.96
CA ILE A 133 -13.12 1.77 -4.60
C ILE A 133 -13.83 2.81 -3.73
N LYS A 134 -14.97 3.33 -4.16
CA LYS A 134 -15.77 4.30 -3.39
C LYS A 134 -16.15 3.76 -2.02
N GLY A 135 -16.60 2.51 -1.95
CA GLY A 135 -16.96 1.86 -0.69
C GLY A 135 -15.79 1.75 0.29
N ALA A 136 -14.61 1.32 -0.21
CA ALA A 136 -13.42 1.20 0.60
C ALA A 136 -12.94 2.55 1.15
N PHE A 137 -12.84 3.59 0.30
CA PHE A 137 -12.36 4.89 0.73
C PHE A 137 -13.37 5.67 1.55
N ASN A 138 -14.69 5.52 1.35
CA ASN A 138 -15.71 6.06 2.24
C ASN A 138 -15.59 5.47 3.67
N ALA A 139 -15.40 4.15 3.75
CA ALA A 139 -15.19 3.49 5.03
C ALA A 139 -13.88 3.97 5.70
N LEU A 140 -12.79 4.12 4.93
CA LEU A 140 -11.52 4.64 5.45
C LEU A 140 -11.63 6.09 5.94
N ASP A 141 -12.32 6.97 5.20
CA ASP A 141 -12.53 8.36 5.64
C ASP A 141 -13.28 8.42 6.98
N SER A 142 -14.31 7.55 7.12
CA SER A 142 -15.05 7.39 8.38
C SER A 142 -14.19 6.81 9.50
N GLU A 143 -13.33 5.81 9.22
CA GLU A 143 -12.40 5.26 10.21
C GLU A 143 -11.39 6.30 10.69
N VAL A 144 -10.86 7.12 9.78
CA VAL A 144 -9.95 8.22 10.14
C VAL A 144 -10.65 9.26 11.02
N ALA A 145 -11.89 9.65 10.66
CA ALA A 145 -12.67 10.60 11.44
C ALA A 145 -12.97 10.13 12.85
N ASN A 146 -13.27 8.82 13.03
CA ASN A 146 -13.73 8.26 14.29
C ASN A 146 -12.59 7.70 15.19
N ASN A 147 -11.40 7.51 14.63
CA ASN A 147 -10.29 6.81 15.28
C ASN A 147 -8.97 7.60 15.21
N SER A 148 -9.05 8.93 15.15
CA SER A 148 -7.88 9.80 15.04
C SER A 148 -6.85 9.56 16.16
N ASP A 149 -7.30 9.23 17.36
CA ASP A 149 -6.44 9.10 18.54
C ASP A 149 -5.37 8.02 18.38
N TRP A 150 -5.73 6.84 17.81
CA TRP A 150 -4.75 5.78 17.60
C TRP A 150 -4.19 5.72 16.18
N LEU A 151 -4.93 6.22 15.17
CA LEU A 151 -4.42 6.31 13.79
C LEU A 151 -3.38 7.42 13.63
N MET A 152 -3.57 8.55 14.34
CA MET A 152 -2.66 9.70 14.37
C MET A 152 -1.89 9.84 15.68
N GLY A 153 -1.82 8.78 16.49
CA GLY A 153 -1.16 8.77 17.78
C GLY A 153 0.35 9.03 17.71
N GLU A 154 1.01 9.05 18.87
CA GLU A 154 2.46 9.35 18.98
C GLU A 154 3.33 8.37 18.17
N ALA A 155 2.89 7.11 18.05
CA ALA A 155 3.58 6.07 17.29
C ALA A 155 2.84 5.78 15.99
N ILE A 156 3.59 5.75 14.89
CA ILE A 156 3.05 5.33 13.59
C ILE A 156 2.58 3.88 13.64
N SER A 157 1.49 3.58 12.96
CA SER A 157 0.97 2.21 12.86
C SER A 157 0.98 1.71 11.41
N GLN A 158 0.96 0.38 11.25
CA GLN A 158 0.81 -0.23 9.92
C GLN A 158 -0.52 0.15 9.26
N ALA A 159 -1.57 0.39 10.05
CA ALA A 159 -2.85 0.87 9.56
C ALA A 159 -2.72 2.28 8.97
N ALA A 160 -2.03 3.19 9.68
CA ALA A 160 -1.78 4.54 9.21
C ALA A 160 -0.96 4.56 7.90
N ILE A 161 0.15 3.81 7.86
CA ILE A 161 0.98 3.69 6.64
C ILE A 161 0.15 3.17 5.47
N SER A 162 -0.61 2.09 5.68
CA SER A 162 -1.41 1.48 4.62
C SER A 162 -2.49 2.40 4.09
N THR A 163 -3.16 3.14 4.97
CA THR A 163 -4.21 4.11 4.61
C THR A 163 -3.67 5.25 3.77
N ALA A 164 -2.59 5.89 4.22
CA ALA A 164 -1.99 7.01 3.48
C ALA A 164 -1.46 6.57 2.12
N VAL A 165 -0.76 5.44 2.06
CA VAL A 165 -0.22 4.90 0.80
C VAL A 165 -1.33 4.53 -0.18
N ALA A 166 -2.43 3.91 0.30
CA ALA A 166 -3.56 3.56 -0.55
C ALA A 166 -4.26 4.79 -1.13
N TRP A 167 -4.47 5.83 -0.30
CA TRP A 167 -5.07 7.08 -0.74
C TRP A 167 -4.17 7.80 -1.77
N SER A 168 -2.89 7.99 -1.46
CA SER A 168 -1.93 8.64 -2.37
C SER A 168 -1.87 7.91 -3.70
N PHE A 169 -1.86 6.57 -3.68
CA PHE A 169 -1.87 5.78 -4.90
C PHE A 169 -3.15 5.95 -5.73
N ASN A 170 -4.32 5.95 -5.10
CA ASN A 170 -5.58 6.17 -5.82
C ASN A 170 -5.58 7.52 -6.53
N GLN A 171 -5.16 8.59 -5.83
CA GLN A 171 -5.10 9.93 -6.38
C GLN A 171 -4.04 10.08 -7.49
N TYR A 172 -2.95 9.29 -7.43
CA TYR A 172 -1.93 9.24 -8.48
C TYR A 172 -2.42 8.48 -9.72
N ALA A 173 -2.97 7.27 -9.52
CA ALA A 173 -3.31 6.37 -10.62
C ALA A 173 -4.63 6.73 -11.32
N LEU A 174 -5.61 7.20 -10.55
CA LEU A 174 -6.98 7.45 -11.00
C LEU A 174 -7.55 8.75 -10.39
N PRO A 175 -6.97 9.92 -10.70
CA PRO A 175 -7.30 11.20 -10.03
C PRO A 175 -8.76 11.64 -10.19
N ASN A 176 -9.46 11.09 -11.17
CA ASN A 176 -10.86 11.47 -11.50
C ASN A 176 -11.90 10.49 -10.94
N VAL A 177 -11.49 9.41 -10.26
CA VAL A 177 -12.43 8.41 -9.72
C VAL A 177 -13.01 8.82 -8.38
N LEU A 178 -12.19 9.46 -7.53
CA LEU A 178 -12.58 10.01 -6.24
C LEU A 178 -12.29 11.51 -6.19
N ASN A 179 -13.32 12.30 -5.89
CA ASN A 179 -13.13 13.73 -5.65
C ASN A 179 -12.58 13.94 -4.23
N LYS A 180 -11.44 14.61 -4.09
CA LYS A 180 -10.81 14.90 -2.78
C LYS A 180 -11.73 15.62 -1.80
N GLN A 181 -12.66 16.44 -2.29
CA GLN A 181 -13.59 17.18 -1.45
C GLN A 181 -14.58 16.26 -0.70
N ASP A 182 -14.83 15.07 -1.21
CA ASP A 182 -15.73 14.10 -0.58
C ASP A 182 -15.03 13.28 0.54
N PHE A 183 -13.69 13.44 0.69
CA PHE A 183 -12.85 12.67 1.62
C PHE A 183 -11.94 13.56 2.46
N PRO A 184 -12.48 14.56 3.20
CA PRO A 184 -11.68 15.58 3.87
C PRO A 184 -10.76 15.00 4.96
N ASN A 185 -11.19 13.94 5.65
CA ASN A 185 -10.42 13.31 6.71
C ASN A 185 -9.20 12.56 6.13
N LEU A 186 -9.38 11.79 5.05
CA LEU A 186 -8.28 11.11 4.36
C LEU A 186 -7.29 12.09 3.75
N VAL A 187 -7.76 13.21 3.19
CA VAL A 187 -6.88 14.26 2.64
C VAL A 187 -5.97 14.81 3.72
N GLN A 188 -6.54 15.28 4.83
CA GLN A 188 -5.79 15.86 5.94
C GLN A 188 -4.84 14.82 6.56
N PHE A 189 -5.34 13.62 6.83
CA PHE A 189 -4.58 12.51 7.38
C PHE A 189 -3.36 12.17 6.53
N THR A 190 -3.58 11.99 5.22
CA THR A 190 -2.50 11.63 4.30
C THR A 190 -1.48 12.75 4.18
N GLN A 191 -1.90 14.01 4.11
CA GLN A 191 -0.98 15.16 4.07
C GLN A 191 -0.07 15.19 5.29
N SER A 192 -0.59 14.89 6.48
CA SER A 192 0.21 14.83 7.71
C SER A 192 1.27 13.73 7.64
N LEU A 193 0.92 12.53 7.16
CA LEU A 193 1.85 11.42 7.06
C LEU A 193 2.88 11.60 5.93
N GLU A 194 2.47 12.12 4.78
CA GLU A 194 3.38 12.39 3.65
C GLU A 194 4.46 13.45 3.98
N SER A 195 4.27 14.24 5.04
CA SER A 195 5.28 15.19 5.55
C SER A 195 6.34 14.53 6.45
N LEU A 196 6.16 13.27 6.84
CA LEU A 196 7.11 12.56 7.71
C LEU A 196 8.35 12.10 6.91
N PRO A 197 9.55 12.08 7.54
CA PRO A 197 10.80 11.76 6.85
C PRO A 197 10.75 10.46 6.06
N ASN A 198 10.23 9.36 6.63
CA ASN A 198 10.19 8.07 5.95
C ASN A 198 9.26 8.04 4.73
N PHE A 199 8.23 8.91 4.67
CA PHE A 199 7.38 9.08 3.50
C PHE A 199 8.04 9.96 2.44
N ILE A 200 8.71 11.04 2.86
CA ILE A 200 9.48 11.93 1.96
C ILE A 200 10.59 11.14 1.24
N ASP A 201 11.28 10.26 1.97
CA ASP A 201 12.34 9.40 1.43
C ASP A 201 11.84 8.23 0.55
N THR A 202 10.55 8.06 0.44
CA THR A 202 9.89 7.04 -0.41
C THR A 202 8.79 7.68 -1.25
N PRO A 203 9.10 8.64 -2.12
CA PRO A 203 8.11 9.38 -2.89
C PRO A 203 7.34 8.46 -3.85
N ILE A 204 6.12 8.85 -4.18
CA ILE A 204 5.38 8.21 -5.27
C ILE A 204 5.92 8.75 -6.60
N GLU A 205 6.47 7.85 -7.43
CA GLU A 205 7.13 8.20 -8.71
C GLU A 205 6.32 7.72 -9.92
#